data_aeb826bb17201906e306beab0f635f58
#
_entry.id   aeb826bb17201906e306beab0f635f58
#
_cell.length_a   1.000
_cell.length_b   1.000
_cell.length_c   1.000
_cell.angle_alpha   90.00
_cell.angle_beta   90.00
_cell.angle_gamma   90.00
#
_symmetry.space_group_name_H-M   'P 1'
#
loop_
_entity.id
_entity.type
_entity.pdbx_description
1 polymer ?
#
loop_
_entity_poly.entity_id
_entity_poly.type
_entity_poly.pdbx_seq_one_letter_code
_entity_poly.pdbx_strand_id
1 'polypeptide(L)'
;EVLEGLLDPPKYFPDNVMLNKEGYDESDEIINRSFNSLTAEEVNNMLKEKVTILDVRSVEDFSLSHIPGSIFIGLDGRFAPWVGEILEDVSKKLILVAPEGREKEAIIRLSRVGFDNVIGYLEGGISSWIKNGGKISKVLNESASEFSTADNNKHILDVRSKNEHKS
;
A
#
# COMPACT_ATOMS: atom_id res chain seq x y z
N GLU A 1 -8.16 -9.16 34.24
CA GLU A 1 -8.15 -10.52 33.63
C GLU A 1 -8.66 -10.57 32.18
N VAL A 2 -9.61 -9.70 31.76
CA VAL A 2 -10.11 -9.70 30.35
C VAL A 2 -9.17 -8.98 29.39
N LEU A 3 -8.25 -8.15 29.87
CA LEU A 3 -7.34 -7.33 29.06
C LEU A 3 -5.89 -7.87 29.05
N GLU A 4 -5.60 -8.95 29.78
CA GLU A 4 -4.28 -9.57 29.75
C GLU A 4 -4.09 -10.33 28.42
N GLY A 5 -3.12 -9.92 27.62
CA GLY A 5 -2.77 -10.54 26.34
C GLY A 5 -3.34 -9.85 25.10
N LEU A 6 -4.05 -8.72 25.24
CA LEU A 6 -4.40 -7.89 24.08
C LEU A 6 -3.14 -7.21 23.54
N LEU A 7 -2.96 -7.29 22.24
CA LEU A 7 -1.93 -6.51 21.54
C LEU A 7 -2.26 -5.02 21.67
N ASP A 8 -1.24 -4.18 21.69
CA ASP A 8 -1.42 -2.73 21.64
C ASP A 8 -2.30 -2.37 20.42
N PRO A 9 -3.22 -1.40 20.59
CA PRO A 9 -4.06 -0.97 19.47
C PRO A 9 -3.18 -0.41 18.34
N PRO A 10 -3.58 -0.61 17.07
CA PRO A 10 -2.85 -0.05 15.93
C PRO A 10 -2.66 1.46 16.08
N LYS A 11 -1.56 2.01 15.57
CA LYS A 11 -1.19 3.43 15.70
C LYS A 11 -2.26 4.41 15.17
N TYR A 12 -3.00 4.00 14.15
CA TYR A 12 -4.09 4.79 13.55
C TYR A 12 -5.40 4.79 14.36
N PHE A 13 -5.50 3.97 15.41
CA PHE A 13 -6.74 3.80 16.18
C PHE A 13 -7.20 5.09 16.89
N PRO A 14 -6.31 5.92 17.50
CA PRO A 14 -6.71 7.20 18.08
C PRO A 14 -7.33 8.15 17.05
N ASP A 15 -6.75 8.24 15.85
CA ASP A 15 -7.22 9.11 14.79
C ASP A 15 -8.60 8.66 14.28
N ASN A 16 -8.81 7.35 14.13
CA ASN A 16 -10.11 6.79 13.78
C ASN A 16 -11.18 7.03 14.86
N VAL A 17 -10.82 7.04 16.14
CA VAL A 17 -11.74 7.38 17.23
C VAL A 17 -12.18 8.85 17.15
N MET A 18 -11.28 9.75 16.78
CA MET A 18 -11.61 11.16 16.55
C MET A 18 -12.51 11.33 15.32
N LEU A 19 -12.17 10.70 14.19
CA LEU A 19 -12.98 10.71 12.96
C LEU A 19 -14.39 10.15 13.21
N ASN A 20 -14.53 9.08 13.99
CA ASN A 20 -15.84 8.54 14.37
C ASN A 20 -16.69 9.49 15.23
N LYS A 21 -16.06 10.42 15.96
CA LYS A 21 -16.77 11.43 16.76
C LYS A 21 -17.18 12.65 15.94
N GLU A 22 -16.38 13.00 14.95
CA GLU A 22 -16.60 14.17 14.08
C GLU A 22 -17.52 13.86 12.89
N GLY A 23 -17.75 12.58 12.60
CA GLY A 23 -18.50 12.08 11.45
C GLY A 23 -17.58 11.80 10.26
N TYR A 24 -17.99 10.87 9.41
CA TYR A 24 -17.33 10.58 8.14
C TYR A 24 -18.03 11.35 7.02
N ASP A 25 -17.26 11.83 6.04
CA ASP A 25 -17.82 12.20 4.75
C ASP A 25 -18.59 11.01 4.17
N GLU A 26 -19.72 11.25 3.54
CA GLU A 26 -20.45 10.17 2.87
C GLU A 26 -19.53 9.47 1.87
N SER A 27 -19.62 8.15 1.80
CA SER A 27 -18.74 7.31 0.94
C SER A 27 -18.73 7.81 -0.52
N ASP A 28 -19.84 8.38 -0.98
CA ASP A 28 -19.97 8.93 -2.32
C ASP A 28 -19.16 10.23 -2.51
N GLU A 29 -19.04 11.08 -1.49
CA GLU A 29 -18.21 12.29 -1.56
C GLU A 29 -16.73 11.94 -1.62
N ILE A 30 -16.28 10.97 -0.81
CA ILE A 30 -14.90 10.47 -0.83
C ILE A 30 -14.58 9.88 -2.20
N ILE A 31 -15.47 9.07 -2.75
CA ILE A 31 -15.28 8.48 -4.09
C ILE A 31 -15.22 9.59 -5.13
N ASN A 32 -16.13 10.56 -5.11
CA ASN A 32 -16.18 11.63 -6.11
C ASN A 32 -14.89 12.46 -6.13
N ARG A 33 -14.26 12.72 -4.99
CA ARG A 33 -13.01 13.48 -4.93
C ARG A 33 -11.75 12.65 -5.20
N SER A 34 -11.79 11.33 -4.95
CA SER A 34 -10.62 10.46 -4.96
C SER A 34 -10.54 9.56 -6.19
N PHE A 35 -11.66 9.31 -6.88
CA PHE A 35 -11.72 8.44 -8.05
C PHE A 35 -11.32 9.21 -9.33
N ASN A 36 -10.09 9.74 -9.33
CA ASN A 36 -9.54 10.47 -10.47
C ASN A 36 -8.49 9.62 -11.17
N SER A 37 -8.63 9.45 -12.48
CA SER A 37 -7.57 8.82 -13.27
C SER A 37 -6.45 9.83 -13.51
N LEU A 38 -5.20 9.43 -13.25
CA LEU A 38 -4.01 10.23 -13.42
C LEU A 38 -3.12 9.60 -14.49
N THR A 39 -2.73 10.37 -15.46
CA THR A 39 -1.76 9.94 -16.47
C THR A 39 -0.38 9.67 -15.85
N ALA A 40 0.43 8.87 -16.52
CA ALA A 40 1.80 8.60 -16.08
C ALA A 40 2.65 9.90 -15.95
N GLU A 41 2.38 10.91 -16.78
CA GLU A 41 3.07 12.20 -16.72
C GLU A 41 2.66 12.98 -15.46
N GLU A 42 1.38 13.05 -15.14
CA GLU A 42 0.88 13.69 -13.91
C GLU A 42 1.45 13.02 -12.68
N VAL A 43 1.42 11.69 -12.62
CA VAL A 43 2.01 10.92 -11.51
C VAL A 43 3.51 11.22 -11.39
N ASN A 44 4.26 11.23 -12.49
CA ASN A 44 5.69 11.55 -12.48
C ASN A 44 5.98 12.98 -11.99
N ASN A 45 5.12 13.93 -12.27
CA ASN A 45 5.24 15.28 -11.76
C ASN A 45 4.95 15.36 -10.26
N MET A 46 3.90 14.68 -9.79
CA MET A 46 3.52 14.63 -8.37
C MET A 46 4.56 13.91 -7.48
N LEU A 47 5.34 12.97 -8.04
CA LEU A 47 6.44 12.34 -7.30
C LEU A 47 7.49 13.36 -6.80
N LYS A 48 7.63 14.51 -7.45
CA LYS A 48 8.52 15.61 -7.01
C LYS A 48 7.99 16.33 -5.76
N GLU A 49 6.69 16.18 -5.46
CA GLU A 49 5.99 16.86 -4.38
C GLU A 49 5.80 15.98 -3.12
N LYS A 50 6.58 14.90 -2.96
CA LYS A 50 6.52 13.97 -1.83
C LYS A 50 5.16 13.27 -1.67
N VAL A 51 4.44 13.00 -2.74
CA VAL A 51 3.26 12.15 -2.73
C VAL A 51 3.69 10.69 -2.60
N THR A 52 2.96 9.91 -1.82
CA THR A 52 3.22 8.49 -1.63
C THR A 52 2.49 7.66 -2.69
N ILE A 53 3.21 6.83 -3.42
CA ILE A 53 2.60 5.82 -4.28
C ILE A 53 2.29 4.59 -3.42
N LEU A 54 1.04 4.19 -3.39
CA LEU A 54 0.57 2.96 -2.76
C LEU A 54 0.21 1.94 -3.85
N ASP A 55 1.01 0.90 -3.98
CA ASP A 55 0.74 -0.21 -4.90
C ASP A 55 -0.08 -1.28 -4.18
N VAL A 56 -1.31 -1.49 -4.64
CA VAL A 56 -2.27 -2.41 -4.01
C VAL A 56 -2.55 -3.65 -4.87
N ARG A 57 -1.71 -3.89 -5.88
CA ARG A 57 -1.79 -5.07 -6.75
C ARG A 57 -1.42 -6.36 -6.01
N SER A 58 -1.27 -7.45 -6.75
CA SER A 58 -0.75 -8.71 -6.20
C SER A 58 0.76 -8.61 -5.89
N VAL A 59 1.26 -9.48 -5.02
CA VAL A 59 2.69 -9.55 -4.71
C VAL A 59 3.50 -9.95 -5.95
N GLU A 60 2.94 -10.78 -6.81
CA GLU A 60 3.55 -11.22 -8.07
C GLU A 60 3.73 -10.03 -9.02
N ASP A 61 2.67 -9.24 -9.25
CA ASP A 61 2.70 -8.07 -10.11
C ASP A 61 3.67 -7.02 -9.60
N PHE A 62 3.65 -6.73 -8.28
CA PHE A 62 4.57 -5.80 -7.66
C PHE A 62 6.03 -6.25 -7.82
N SER A 63 6.29 -7.53 -7.59
CA SER A 63 7.65 -8.09 -7.70
C SER A 63 8.19 -8.01 -9.13
N LEU A 64 7.35 -8.26 -10.12
CA LEU A 64 7.73 -8.17 -11.53
C LEU A 64 8.06 -6.75 -11.97
N SER A 65 7.29 -5.76 -11.51
CA SER A 65 7.55 -4.35 -11.81
C SER A 65 6.73 -3.43 -10.92
N HIS A 66 7.38 -2.43 -10.33
CA HIS A 66 6.72 -1.38 -9.56
C HIS A 66 7.42 -0.03 -9.74
N ILE A 67 6.74 1.06 -9.39
CA ILE A 67 7.33 2.40 -9.39
C ILE A 67 8.35 2.48 -8.25
N PRO A 68 9.61 2.92 -8.50
CA PRO A 68 10.61 3.03 -7.45
C PRO A 68 10.14 3.90 -6.28
N GLY A 69 10.28 3.39 -5.05
CA GLY A 69 9.84 4.08 -3.83
C GLY A 69 8.36 3.95 -3.51
N SER A 70 7.58 3.19 -4.29
CA SER A 70 6.21 2.85 -3.92
C SER A 70 6.17 1.95 -2.69
N ILE A 71 5.14 2.14 -1.86
CA ILE A 71 4.82 1.23 -0.76
C ILE A 71 3.88 0.16 -1.30
N PHE A 72 4.17 -1.10 -0.99
CA PHE A 72 3.34 -2.23 -1.38
C PHE A 72 2.46 -2.68 -0.21
N ILE A 73 1.15 -2.69 -0.43
CA ILE A 73 0.18 -3.31 0.47
C ILE A 73 -0.91 -3.94 -0.40
N GLY A 74 -0.84 -5.24 -0.64
CA GLY A 74 -1.79 -5.94 -1.49
C GLY A 74 -3.23 -5.79 -1.01
N LEU A 75 -4.15 -5.53 -1.94
CA LEU A 75 -5.56 -5.31 -1.63
C LEU A 75 -6.23 -6.55 -1.03
N ASP A 76 -5.76 -7.74 -1.41
CA ASP A 76 -6.26 -8.98 -0.87
C ASP A 76 -5.63 -9.29 0.52
N GLY A 77 -6.37 -10.01 1.37
CA GLY A 77 -5.93 -10.34 2.72
C GLY A 77 -6.13 -9.23 3.75
N ARG A 78 -5.15 -9.01 4.62
CA ARG A 78 -5.23 -8.10 5.77
C ARG A 78 -4.87 -6.64 5.39
N PHE A 79 -5.47 -6.12 4.34
CA PHE A 79 -5.15 -4.79 3.80
C PHE A 79 -5.26 -3.67 4.85
N ALA A 80 -6.41 -3.53 5.50
CA ALA A 80 -6.68 -2.43 6.42
C ALA A 80 -5.71 -2.37 7.63
N PRO A 81 -5.41 -3.48 8.35
CA PRO A 81 -4.40 -3.49 9.38
C PRO A 81 -3.01 -3.07 8.89
N TRP A 82 -2.58 -3.56 7.72
CA TRP A 82 -1.28 -3.21 7.17
C TRP A 82 -1.18 -1.75 6.73
N VAL A 83 -2.26 -1.18 6.18
CA VAL A 83 -2.32 0.24 5.82
C VAL A 83 -2.06 1.10 7.05
N GLY A 84 -2.77 0.84 8.15
CA GLY A 84 -2.62 1.61 9.37
C GLY A 84 -1.25 1.45 10.04
N GLU A 85 -0.65 0.26 9.95
CA GLU A 85 0.66 -0.02 10.55
C GLU A 85 1.81 0.61 9.75
N ILE A 86 1.75 0.55 8.40
CA ILE A 86 2.85 0.96 7.52
C ILE A 86 2.79 2.45 7.18
N LEU A 87 1.60 2.99 6.92
CA LEU A 87 1.47 4.39 6.50
C LEU A 87 1.54 5.36 7.67
N GLU A 88 1.11 4.96 8.85
CA GLU A 88 1.15 5.69 10.14
C GLU A 88 0.41 7.03 10.17
N ASP A 89 0.46 7.83 9.11
CA ASP A 89 -0.10 9.18 9.01
C ASP A 89 -1.26 9.18 8.01
N VAL A 90 -2.48 9.34 8.51
CA VAL A 90 -3.72 9.36 7.73
C VAL A 90 -3.84 10.59 6.81
N SER A 91 -3.06 11.65 7.07
CA SER A 91 -3.06 12.87 6.25
C SER A 91 -2.23 12.76 4.98
N LYS A 92 -1.47 11.67 4.80
CA LYS A 92 -0.62 11.45 3.61
C LYS A 92 -1.44 11.49 2.34
N LYS A 93 -0.91 12.23 1.36
CA LYS A 93 -1.43 12.22 -0.01
C LYS A 93 -1.01 10.92 -0.70
N LEU A 94 -2.00 10.16 -1.18
CA LEU A 94 -1.78 8.87 -1.81
C LEU A 94 -2.16 8.90 -3.30
N ILE A 95 -1.35 8.26 -4.14
CA ILE A 95 -1.70 7.87 -5.50
C ILE A 95 -1.68 6.35 -5.54
N LEU A 96 -2.71 5.75 -6.13
CA LEU A 96 -2.85 4.30 -6.18
C LEU A 96 -2.31 3.71 -7.49
N VAL A 97 -1.64 2.56 -7.36
CA VAL A 97 -1.43 1.62 -8.45
C VAL A 97 -2.25 0.37 -8.10
N ALA A 98 -3.40 0.22 -8.76
CA ALA A 98 -4.37 -0.81 -8.43
C ALA A 98 -4.53 -1.83 -9.57
N PRO A 99 -5.07 -3.03 -9.29
CA PRO A 99 -5.55 -3.91 -10.35
C PRO A 99 -6.69 -3.21 -11.10
N GLU A 100 -6.74 -3.40 -12.41
CA GLU A 100 -7.77 -2.81 -13.28
C GLU A 100 -9.18 -3.15 -12.78
N GLY A 101 -10.01 -2.12 -12.62
CA GLY A 101 -11.39 -2.23 -12.14
C GLY A 101 -11.55 -2.36 -10.62
N ARG A 102 -10.44 -2.37 -9.85
CA ARG A 102 -10.49 -2.44 -8.38
C ARG A 102 -10.06 -1.14 -7.69
N GLU A 103 -9.87 -0.07 -8.43
CA GLU A 103 -9.44 1.23 -7.93
C GLU A 103 -10.44 1.80 -6.91
N LYS A 104 -11.73 1.71 -7.24
CA LYS A 104 -12.81 2.14 -6.36
C LYS A 104 -12.87 1.34 -5.05
N GLU A 105 -12.66 0.02 -5.14
CA GLU A 105 -12.57 -0.85 -3.95
C GLU A 105 -11.42 -0.40 -3.04
N ALA A 106 -10.25 -0.11 -3.61
CA ALA A 106 -9.09 0.32 -2.86
C ALA A 106 -9.36 1.65 -2.12
N ILE A 107 -9.95 2.64 -2.80
CA ILE A 107 -10.33 3.93 -2.19
C ILE A 107 -11.29 3.72 -1.02
N ILE A 108 -12.35 2.93 -1.20
CA ILE A 108 -13.33 2.65 -0.14
C ILE A 108 -12.66 1.95 1.06
N ARG A 109 -11.74 1.01 0.80
CA ARG A 109 -11.07 0.29 1.90
C ARG A 109 -10.07 1.16 2.65
N LEU A 110 -9.44 2.13 1.98
CA LEU A 110 -8.60 3.14 2.60
C LEU A 110 -9.42 4.09 3.47
N SER A 111 -10.53 4.59 2.96
CA SER A 111 -11.39 5.51 3.72
C SER A 111 -11.92 4.89 5.01
N ARG A 112 -12.26 3.60 5.00
CA ARG A 112 -12.71 2.88 6.21
C ARG A 112 -11.70 2.83 7.34
N VAL A 113 -10.44 3.14 7.07
CA VAL A 113 -9.36 3.23 8.08
C VAL A 113 -8.76 4.64 8.15
N GLY A 114 -9.52 5.65 7.67
CA GLY A 114 -9.21 7.06 7.83
C GLY A 114 -8.25 7.64 6.80
N PHE A 115 -7.86 6.88 5.77
CA PHE A 115 -6.98 7.37 4.70
C PHE A 115 -7.80 7.97 3.56
N ASP A 116 -8.33 9.17 3.74
CA ASP A 116 -9.26 9.85 2.82
C ASP A 116 -8.56 10.75 1.81
N ASN A 117 -7.24 10.91 1.93
CA ASN A 117 -6.47 11.81 1.08
C ASN A 117 -5.86 11.10 -0.14
N VAL A 118 -6.68 10.27 -0.81
CA VAL A 118 -6.33 9.67 -2.10
C VAL A 118 -6.56 10.70 -3.19
N ILE A 119 -5.49 11.10 -3.90
CA ILE A 119 -5.54 12.08 -5.00
C ILE A 119 -6.14 11.45 -6.26
N GLY A 120 -5.84 10.19 -6.50
CA GLY A 120 -6.29 9.44 -7.67
C GLY A 120 -5.53 8.13 -7.84
N TYR A 121 -5.68 7.53 -9.01
CA TYR A 121 -5.02 6.29 -9.38
C TYR A 121 -4.33 6.41 -10.75
N LEU A 122 -3.27 5.64 -10.95
CA LEU A 122 -2.53 5.60 -12.21
C LEU A 122 -3.38 4.96 -13.31
N GLU A 123 -3.75 5.74 -14.31
CA GLU A 123 -4.51 5.30 -15.48
C GLU A 123 -3.75 4.26 -16.29
N GLY A 124 -4.40 3.14 -16.58
CA GLY A 124 -3.78 2.00 -17.30
C GLY A 124 -2.67 1.31 -16.50
N GLY A 125 -2.56 1.60 -15.20
CA GLY A 125 -1.67 0.94 -14.25
C GLY A 125 -0.20 0.98 -14.65
N ILE A 126 0.58 0.01 -14.17
CA ILE A 126 2.03 -0.04 -14.40
C ILE A 126 2.40 -0.17 -15.89
N SER A 127 1.52 -0.75 -16.70
CA SER A 127 1.74 -0.87 -18.15
C SER A 127 1.77 0.50 -18.83
N SER A 128 0.87 1.40 -18.46
CA SER A 128 0.85 2.78 -18.93
C SER A 128 2.10 3.52 -18.47
N TRP A 129 2.52 3.35 -17.22
CA TRP A 129 3.74 3.93 -16.67
C TRP A 129 4.98 3.55 -17.49
N ILE A 130 5.15 2.26 -17.76
CA ILE A 130 6.28 1.73 -18.55
C ILE A 130 6.25 2.28 -19.98
N LYS A 131 5.08 2.28 -20.62
CA LYS A 131 4.89 2.78 -22.00
C LYS A 131 5.28 4.25 -22.14
N ASN A 132 5.10 5.04 -21.09
CA ASN A 132 5.48 6.46 -21.04
C ASN A 132 6.92 6.69 -20.52
N GLY A 133 7.77 5.65 -20.48
CA GLY A 133 9.17 5.77 -20.11
C GLY A 133 9.42 5.89 -18.60
N GLY A 134 8.43 5.59 -17.77
CA GLY A 134 8.56 5.58 -16.32
C GLY A 134 9.57 4.54 -15.84
N LYS A 135 10.39 4.91 -14.85
CA LYS A 135 11.34 3.99 -14.24
C LYS A 135 10.61 2.93 -13.42
N ILE A 136 11.14 1.71 -13.44
CA ILE A 136 10.64 0.60 -12.62
C ILE A 136 11.73 0.02 -11.75
N SER A 137 11.32 -0.57 -10.63
CA SER A 137 12.11 -1.50 -9.81
C SER A 137 11.45 -2.88 -9.84
N LYS A 138 12.21 -3.88 -9.42
CA LYS A 138 11.78 -5.28 -9.31
C LYS A 138 12.24 -5.85 -7.97
N VAL A 139 11.50 -6.82 -7.46
CA VAL A 139 11.92 -7.67 -6.34
C VAL A 139 12.20 -9.06 -6.90
N LEU A 140 13.39 -9.57 -6.66
CA LEU A 140 13.73 -10.93 -7.04
C LEU A 140 13.16 -11.89 -6.00
N ASN A 141 12.31 -12.80 -6.43
CA ASN A 141 11.81 -13.89 -5.61
C ASN A 141 12.63 -15.13 -5.89
N GLU A 142 13.15 -15.75 -4.86
CA GLU A 142 13.89 -17.03 -4.94
C GLU A 142 13.08 -18.09 -4.19
N SER A 143 12.99 -19.29 -4.73
CA SER A 143 12.45 -20.44 -4.02
C SER A 143 13.40 -20.88 -2.89
N ALA A 144 12.91 -21.65 -1.93
CA ALA A 144 13.75 -22.20 -0.86
C ALA A 144 14.91 -23.04 -1.40
N SER A 145 14.71 -23.75 -2.51
CA SER A 145 15.76 -24.55 -3.16
C SER A 145 16.82 -23.67 -3.82
N GLU A 146 16.44 -22.61 -4.50
CA GLU A 146 17.37 -21.64 -5.10
C GLU A 146 18.15 -20.91 -4.01
N PHE A 147 17.47 -20.48 -2.94
CA PHE A 147 18.09 -19.83 -1.79
C PHE A 147 19.14 -20.74 -1.11
N SER A 148 18.84 -22.03 -0.94
CA SER A 148 19.77 -22.98 -0.30
C SER A 148 21.05 -23.24 -1.10
N THR A 149 21.02 -23.02 -2.40
CA THR A 149 22.17 -23.18 -3.32
C THR A 149 22.87 -21.86 -3.63
N ALA A 150 22.32 -20.73 -3.17
CA ALA A 150 22.89 -19.41 -3.42
C ALA A 150 24.19 -19.20 -2.62
N ASP A 151 25.08 -18.38 -3.19
CA ASP A 151 26.36 -18.03 -2.57
C ASP A 151 26.13 -17.34 -1.20
N ASN A 152 26.87 -17.80 -0.17
CA ASN A 152 26.71 -17.37 1.23
C ASN A 152 27.11 -15.89 1.52
N ASN A 153 27.36 -15.09 0.51
CA ASN A 153 27.73 -13.68 0.65
C ASN A 153 26.52 -12.72 0.75
N LYS A 154 25.28 -13.22 0.84
CA LYS A 154 24.06 -12.40 0.97
C LYS A 154 23.79 -12.07 2.43
N HIS A 155 23.42 -10.83 2.71
CA HIS A 155 22.84 -10.47 4.00
C HIS A 155 21.42 -11.04 4.10
N ILE A 156 21.20 -11.90 5.08
CA ILE A 156 19.90 -12.52 5.34
C ILE A 156 19.25 -11.78 6.49
N LEU A 157 18.05 -11.25 6.24
CA LEU A 157 17.19 -10.67 7.26
C LEU A 157 15.96 -11.56 7.47
N ASP A 158 15.87 -12.19 8.63
CA ASP A 158 14.66 -12.92 9.03
C ASP A 158 13.64 -11.93 9.62
N VAL A 159 12.52 -11.76 8.93
CA VAL A 159 11.43 -10.85 9.31
C VAL A 159 10.32 -11.56 10.10
N ARG A 160 10.48 -12.84 10.42
CA ARG A 160 9.53 -13.58 11.23
C ARG A 160 9.55 -13.11 12.69
N SER A 161 8.43 -13.26 13.39
CA SER A 161 8.38 -13.06 14.82
C SER A 161 9.28 -14.06 15.56
N LYS A 162 9.69 -13.74 16.80
CA LYS A 162 10.50 -14.65 17.62
C LYS A 162 9.88 -16.03 17.84
N ASN A 163 8.55 -16.13 17.82
CA ASN A 163 7.84 -17.38 17.98
C ASN A 163 7.85 -18.21 16.69
N GLU A 164 7.67 -17.58 15.54
CA GLU A 164 7.75 -18.23 14.24
C GLU A 164 9.15 -18.68 13.90
N HIS A 165 10.19 -17.97 14.36
CA HIS A 165 11.58 -18.36 14.15
C HIS A 165 11.99 -19.63 14.94
N LYS A 166 11.32 -19.92 16.05
CA LYS A 166 11.59 -21.09 16.90
C LYS A 166 10.85 -22.36 16.51
N SER A 167 9.88 -22.25 15.62
CA SER A 167 9.10 -23.38 15.06
C SER A 167 9.75 -23.92 13.80
#